data_f70422fcff8086b9011a3ba6d51fdc77
#
_entry.id   f70422fcff8086b9011a3ba6d51fdc77
#
_cell.length_a   1.000
_cell.length_b   1.000
_cell.length_c   1.000
_cell.angle_alpha   90.00
_cell.angle_beta   90.00
_cell.angle_gamma   90.00
#
_symmetry.space_group_name_H-M   'P 1'
#
loop_
_entity.id
_entity.type
_entity.pdbx_description
1 polymer ?
#
loop_
_entity_poly.entity_id
_entity_poly.type
_entity_poly.pdbx_seq_one_letter_code
_entity_poly.pdbx_strand_id
1 'polypeptide(L)'
;MADLPARPNLDRLRREARELLRAAQSGNTAAVGRIRAVSADQTLASAQLAVAREYGFASWARLKTEVQTRSTDLARLAEMFCEASIRDWTGRAARMLAANPELAGYNVATALVLGDADRVRAEIDRDPGLATRVDPRTGWTPLHAACASKWNQLDPARAEGLTEVARLLLDAGADPVGRSGGQRGRGGWTPLRCAVAGATNPPVVALLLERGAVPDDHDLYLAGFGGDDHQSLRMMLDHAGDVAGIAEMALAAPLSQNDAEGVRLLLEAGADPRRYADDNGAPASAAYEAVQSGCSAELLDLLLSHGAEPDRPGSDGRTPYTLARLQGRDDLADLLRHHGALGDISDTDRFLAALQHADQALVREQLAADPGLRDRPNEAQQAAALIRAAETGHVAALTLMLDLGFAVDAHGGDHGGTALHAAAYAGSADAVRLLLDRGADVAACDETWDSHPLVWASIGSSERSDLNPHPDWAGAVRVLLEAGANAADVSLSPDEDHPPSPEVEALLRQAVTDR
;
A
#
# COMPACT_ATOMS: atom_id res chain seq x y z
N MET A 1 -7.44 -26.01 -40.88
CA MET A 1 -8.24 -24.98 -40.19
C MET A 1 -7.26 -23.90 -39.73
N ALA A 2 -7.54 -22.66 -40.02
CA ALA A 2 -6.74 -21.56 -39.50
C ALA A 2 -7.18 -21.25 -38.05
N ASP A 3 -6.23 -21.00 -37.15
CA ASP A 3 -6.58 -20.58 -35.80
C ASP A 3 -7.05 -19.12 -35.81
N LEU A 4 -8.09 -18.84 -35.03
CA LEU A 4 -8.56 -17.47 -34.86
C LEU A 4 -7.45 -16.69 -34.14
N PRO A 5 -7.00 -15.53 -34.68
CA PRO A 5 -5.96 -14.74 -34.03
C PRO A 5 -6.29 -14.42 -32.57
N ALA A 6 -5.28 -14.24 -31.74
CA ALA A 6 -5.45 -13.81 -30.34
C ALA A 6 -6.26 -12.50 -30.25
N ARG A 7 -6.15 -11.62 -31.26
CA ARG A 7 -6.96 -10.41 -31.44
C ARG A 7 -7.82 -10.49 -32.69
N PRO A 8 -8.95 -11.18 -32.63
CA PRO A 8 -9.82 -11.26 -33.78
C PRO A 8 -10.54 -9.90 -33.95
N ASN A 9 -10.52 -9.37 -35.16
CA ASN A 9 -11.20 -8.12 -35.52
C ASN A 9 -12.37 -8.42 -36.44
N LEU A 10 -13.59 -8.13 -35.98
CA LEU A 10 -14.81 -8.44 -36.72
C LEU A 10 -14.88 -7.69 -38.07
N ASP A 11 -14.36 -6.47 -38.13
CA ASP A 11 -14.39 -5.69 -39.38
C ASP A 11 -13.38 -6.21 -40.42
N ARG A 12 -12.24 -6.79 -39.95
CA ARG A 12 -11.31 -7.51 -40.82
C ARG A 12 -11.99 -8.76 -41.40
N LEU A 13 -12.66 -9.54 -40.55
CA LEU A 13 -13.37 -10.74 -40.99
C LEU A 13 -14.53 -10.40 -41.95
N ARG A 14 -15.21 -9.31 -41.73
CA ARG A 14 -16.25 -8.79 -42.64
C ARG A 14 -15.65 -8.37 -43.99
N ARG A 15 -14.49 -7.74 -44.01
CA ARG A 15 -13.76 -7.37 -45.24
C ARG A 15 -13.35 -8.64 -46.00
N GLU A 16 -12.73 -9.60 -45.31
CA GLU A 16 -12.33 -10.88 -45.86
C GLU A 16 -13.50 -11.60 -46.57
N ALA A 17 -14.68 -11.66 -45.91
CA ALA A 17 -15.87 -12.25 -46.52
C ALA A 17 -16.35 -11.47 -47.77
N ARG A 18 -16.29 -10.14 -47.76
CA ARG A 18 -16.65 -9.31 -48.93
C ARG A 18 -15.65 -9.49 -50.09
N GLU A 19 -14.36 -9.58 -49.79
CA GLU A 19 -13.31 -9.80 -50.77
C GLU A 19 -13.43 -11.19 -51.40
N LEU A 20 -13.70 -12.21 -50.56
CA LEU A 20 -13.97 -13.57 -51.02
C LEU A 20 -15.17 -13.59 -52.02
N LEU A 21 -16.26 -12.92 -51.67
CA LEU A 21 -17.44 -12.83 -52.54
C LEU A 21 -17.12 -12.12 -53.86
N ARG A 22 -16.43 -10.97 -53.82
CA ARG A 22 -16.02 -10.21 -55.04
C ARG A 22 -15.12 -11.06 -55.95
N ALA A 23 -14.14 -11.76 -55.37
CA ALA A 23 -13.27 -12.66 -56.10
C ALA A 23 -14.05 -13.79 -56.77
N ALA A 24 -15.02 -14.37 -56.07
CA ALA A 24 -15.87 -15.42 -56.66
C ALA A 24 -16.75 -14.89 -57.79
N GLN A 25 -17.34 -13.71 -57.65
CA GLN A 25 -18.15 -13.05 -58.67
C GLN A 25 -17.33 -12.63 -59.91
N SER A 26 -16.03 -12.35 -59.73
CA SER A 26 -15.11 -12.05 -60.85
C SER A 26 -14.56 -13.34 -61.53
N GLY A 27 -15.04 -14.52 -61.14
CA GLY A 27 -14.66 -15.80 -61.76
C GLY A 27 -13.39 -16.47 -61.22
N ASN A 28 -12.88 -15.99 -60.05
CA ASN A 28 -11.75 -16.66 -59.40
C ASN A 28 -12.16 -18.06 -58.92
N THR A 29 -11.59 -19.08 -59.54
CA THR A 29 -11.96 -20.50 -59.31
C THR A 29 -11.69 -20.96 -57.86
N ALA A 30 -10.63 -20.45 -57.23
CA ALA A 30 -10.31 -20.78 -55.84
C ALA A 30 -11.35 -20.16 -54.88
N ALA A 31 -11.77 -18.89 -55.10
CA ALA A 31 -12.80 -18.23 -54.31
C ALA A 31 -14.17 -18.89 -54.49
N VAL A 32 -14.52 -19.25 -55.71
CA VAL A 32 -15.73 -20.04 -56.01
C VAL A 32 -15.69 -21.39 -55.30
N GLY A 33 -14.55 -22.09 -55.30
CA GLY A 33 -14.38 -23.37 -54.60
C GLY A 33 -14.59 -23.25 -53.09
N ARG A 34 -14.04 -22.19 -52.48
CA ARG A 34 -14.22 -21.91 -51.01
C ARG A 34 -15.68 -21.71 -50.66
N ILE A 35 -16.45 -20.93 -51.43
CA ILE A 35 -17.88 -20.71 -51.18
C ILE A 35 -18.69 -21.98 -51.45
N ARG A 36 -18.40 -22.72 -52.55
CA ARG A 36 -19.10 -23.94 -52.88
C ARG A 36 -18.92 -25.08 -51.88
N ALA A 37 -17.83 -25.07 -51.12
CA ALA A 37 -17.58 -26.02 -50.03
C ALA A 37 -18.64 -25.94 -48.91
N VAL A 38 -19.36 -24.79 -48.78
CA VAL A 38 -20.34 -24.57 -47.73
C VAL A 38 -21.74 -24.21 -48.22
N SER A 39 -21.88 -23.73 -49.48
CA SER A 39 -23.16 -23.32 -50.06
C SER A 39 -23.11 -23.36 -51.59
N ALA A 40 -24.22 -23.68 -52.24
CA ALA A 40 -24.36 -23.60 -53.72
C ALA A 40 -24.45 -22.13 -54.21
N ASP A 41 -24.89 -21.21 -53.36
CA ASP A 41 -25.13 -19.81 -53.72
C ASP A 41 -23.92 -18.94 -53.47
N GLN A 42 -23.64 -17.97 -54.37
CA GLN A 42 -22.59 -16.97 -54.21
C GLN A 42 -23.18 -15.69 -53.60
N THR A 43 -23.51 -15.75 -52.32
CA THR A 43 -24.04 -14.64 -51.52
C THR A 43 -23.05 -14.19 -50.45
N LEU A 44 -23.29 -13.02 -49.86
CA LEU A 44 -22.48 -12.56 -48.74
C LEU A 44 -22.60 -13.52 -47.54
N ALA A 45 -23.78 -14.09 -47.30
CA ALA A 45 -24.01 -15.06 -46.25
C ALA A 45 -23.19 -16.34 -46.47
N SER A 46 -23.10 -16.81 -47.71
CA SER A 46 -22.27 -17.99 -48.10
C SER A 46 -20.77 -17.70 -47.91
N ALA A 47 -20.31 -16.51 -48.31
CA ALA A 47 -18.92 -16.09 -48.08
C ALA A 47 -18.57 -15.96 -46.58
N GLN A 48 -19.48 -15.41 -45.80
CA GLN A 48 -19.34 -15.34 -44.35
C GLN A 48 -19.31 -16.71 -43.70
N LEU A 49 -20.15 -17.66 -44.17
CA LEU A 49 -20.15 -19.03 -43.70
C LEU A 49 -18.83 -19.75 -44.07
N ALA A 50 -18.29 -19.51 -45.28
CA ALA A 50 -17.01 -20.08 -45.71
C ALA A 50 -15.87 -19.61 -44.79
N VAL A 51 -15.78 -18.30 -44.54
CA VAL A 51 -14.79 -17.74 -43.60
C VAL A 51 -14.97 -18.31 -42.18
N ALA A 52 -16.20 -18.41 -41.66
CA ALA A 52 -16.47 -18.99 -40.34
C ALA A 52 -15.98 -20.45 -40.23
N ARG A 53 -16.22 -21.26 -41.29
CA ARG A 53 -15.79 -22.67 -41.33
C ARG A 53 -14.28 -22.83 -41.40
N GLU A 54 -13.56 -21.93 -42.05
CA GLU A 54 -12.11 -21.93 -42.11
C GLU A 54 -11.46 -21.70 -40.76
N TYR A 55 -12.10 -20.87 -39.90
CA TYR A 55 -11.72 -20.67 -38.51
C TYR A 55 -12.33 -21.70 -37.52
N GLY A 56 -12.99 -22.75 -38.03
CA GLY A 56 -13.53 -23.87 -37.22
C GLY A 56 -14.91 -23.61 -36.60
N PHE A 57 -15.61 -22.56 -36.98
CA PHE A 57 -16.93 -22.23 -36.43
C PHE A 57 -18.08 -22.74 -37.29
N ALA A 58 -19.12 -23.28 -36.66
CA ALA A 58 -20.27 -23.84 -37.35
C ALA A 58 -21.14 -22.80 -38.10
N SER A 59 -21.04 -21.50 -37.73
CA SER A 59 -21.76 -20.40 -38.40
C SER A 59 -21.07 -19.07 -38.17
N TRP A 60 -21.36 -18.09 -39.03
CA TRP A 60 -20.92 -16.70 -38.85
C TRP A 60 -21.39 -16.10 -37.54
N ALA A 61 -22.60 -16.42 -37.06
CA ALA A 61 -23.11 -15.95 -35.79
C ALA A 61 -22.24 -16.44 -34.61
N ARG A 62 -21.83 -17.72 -34.61
CA ARG A 62 -20.93 -18.25 -33.57
C ARG A 62 -19.55 -17.62 -33.63
N LEU A 63 -18.95 -17.46 -34.83
CA LEU A 63 -17.69 -16.74 -35.00
C LEU A 63 -17.80 -15.29 -34.45
N LYS A 64 -18.88 -14.57 -34.80
CA LYS A 64 -19.13 -13.22 -34.29
C LYS A 64 -19.23 -13.17 -32.77
N THR A 65 -19.96 -14.10 -32.16
CA THR A 65 -20.09 -14.18 -30.69
C THR A 65 -18.73 -14.42 -30.06
N GLU A 66 -17.94 -15.36 -30.54
CA GLU A 66 -16.59 -15.64 -30.02
C GLU A 66 -15.68 -14.40 -30.10
N VAL A 67 -15.66 -13.71 -31.25
CA VAL A 67 -14.89 -12.46 -31.42
C VAL A 67 -15.34 -11.39 -30.45
N GLN A 68 -16.65 -11.24 -30.23
CA GLN A 68 -17.21 -10.28 -29.28
C GLN A 68 -16.85 -10.62 -27.83
N THR A 69 -16.96 -11.90 -27.45
CA THR A 69 -16.60 -12.39 -26.11
C THR A 69 -15.13 -12.12 -25.81
N ARG A 70 -14.20 -12.57 -26.69
CA ARG A 70 -12.77 -12.31 -26.53
C ARG A 70 -12.44 -10.83 -26.46
N SER A 71 -13.10 -10.00 -27.27
CA SER A 71 -12.90 -8.54 -27.23
C SER A 71 -13.39 -7.91 -25.92
N THR A 72 -14.51 -8.39 -25.38
CA THR A 72 -15.05 -7.91 -24.10
C THR A 72 -14.18 -8.34 -22.94
N ASP A 73 -13.74 -9.58 -22.91
CA ASP A 73 -12.86 -10.11 -21.88
C ASP A 73 -11.51 -9.39 -21.87
N LEU A 74 -10.92 -9.13 -23.05
CA LEU A 74 -9.66 -8.40 -23.16
C LEU A 74 -9.81 -6.93 -22.75
N ALA A 75 -10.94 -6.29 -23.07
CA ALA A 75 -11.20 -4.91 -22.64
C ALA A 75 -11.27 -4.80 -21.11
N ARG A 76 -12.01 -5.70 -20.46
CA ARG A 76 -12.10 -5.79 -19.01
C ARG A 76 -10.73 -6.09 -18.38
N LEU A 77 -9.99 -7.02 -18.96
CA LEU A 77 -8.65 -7.37 -18.51
C LEU A 77 -7.69 -6.18 -18.61
N ALA A 78 -7.79 -5.38 -19.68
CA ALA A 78 -6.99 -4.15 -19.84
C ALA A 78 -7.35 -3.07 -18.79
N GLU A 79 -8.63 -2.94 -18.44
CA GLU A 79 -9.05 -2.05 -17.35
C GLU A 79 -8.45 -2.48 -16.00
N MET A 80 -8.57 -3.76 -15.65
CA MET A 80 -7.97 -4.33 -14.44
C MET A 80 -6.44 -4.19 -14.43
N PHE A 81 -5.81 -4.37 -15.59
CA PHE A 81 -4.37 -4.18 -15.75
C PHE A 81 -3.93 -2.74 -15.51
N CYS A 82 -4.63 -1.75 -16.08
CA CYS A 82 -4.34 -0.34 -15.83
C CYS A 82 -4.54 0.04 -14.35
N GLU A 83 -5.59 -0.49 -13.71
CA GLU A 83 -5.81 -0.28 -12.28
C GLU A 83 -4.69 -0.90 -11.44
N ALA A 84 -4.32 -2.15 -11.72
CA ALA A 84 -3.21 -2.82 -11.04
C ALA A 84 -1.86 -2.10 -11.29
N SER A 85 -1.64 -1.53 -12.47
CA SER A 85 -0.43 -0.75 -12.80
C SER A 85 -0.26 0.51 -11.95
N ILE A 86 -1.34 1.00 -11.34
CA ILE A 86 -1.37 2.23 -10.54
C ILE A 86 -1.44 1.93 -9.04
N ARG A 87 -2.22 0.94 -8.63
CA ARG A 87 -2.59 0.71 -7.22
C ARG A 87 -1.91 -0.49 -6.58
N ASP A 88 -1.40 -1.42 -7.38
CA ASP A 88 -0.92 -2.70 -6.86
C ASP A 88 0.57 -2.66 -6.47
N TRP A 89 0.85 -3.09 -5.24
CA TRP A 89 2.20 -3.25 -4.69
C TRP A 89 2.72 -4.69 -4.78
N THR A 90 1.87 -5.65 -5.20
CA THR A 90 2.16 -7.10 -5.17
C THR A 90 2.76 -7.63 -6.47
N GLY A 91 2.94 -6.78 -7.48
CA GLY A 91 3.39 -7.19 -8.81
C GLY A 91 2.31 -7.89 -9.66
N ARG A 92 1.03 -7.72 -9.32
CA ARG A 92 -0.11 -8.26 -10.07
C ARG A 92 -0.09 -7.79 -11.52
N ALA A 93 0.20 -6.49 -11.76
CA ALA A 93 0.30 -5.94 -13.11
C ALA A 93 1.34 -6.68 -13.95
N ALA A 94 2.51 -7.00 -13.38
CA ALA A 94 3.56 -7.75 -14.06
C ALA A 94 3.12 -9.19 -14.39
N ARG A 95 2.46 -9.86 -13.44
CA ARG A 95 1.89 -11.21 -13.68
C ARG A 95 0.81 -11.20 -14.76
N MET A 96 -0.08 -10.20 -14.75
CA MET A 96 -1.11 -10.03 -15.77
C MET A 96 -0.51 -9.82 -17.16
N LEU A 97 0.52 -8.98 -17.28
CA LEU A 97 1.20 -8.73 -18.55
C LEU A 97 1.96 -9.96 -19.05
N ALA A 98 2.61 -10.71 -18.17
CA ALA A 98 3.31 -11.95 -18.51
C ALA A 98 2.34 -13.03 -19.02
N ALA A 99 1.15 -13.15 -18.39
CA ALA A 99 0.11 -14.09 -18.81
C ALA A 99 -0.62 -13.65 -20.10
N ASN A 100 -0.70 -12.34 -20.37
CA ASN A 100 -1.44 -11.75 -21.49
C ASN A 100 -0.60 -10.66 -22.18
N PRO A 101 0.45 -10.99 -22.93
CA PRO A 101 1.35 -10.01 -23.56
C PRO A 101 0.66 -9.03 -24.51
N GLU A 102 -0.52 -9.40 -25.02
CA GLU A 102 -1.35 -8.55 -25.87
C GLU A 102 -1.86 -7.29 -25.16
N LEU A 103 -1.87 -7.24 -23.83
CA LEU A 103 -2.23 -6.06 -23.06
C LEU A 103 -1.33 -4.87 -23.38
N ALA A 104 -0.03 -5.10 -23.62
CA ALA A 104 0.93 -4.04 -23.93
C ALA A 104 0.49 -3.19 -25.14
N GLY A 105 -0.09 -3.83 -26.15
CA GLY A 105 -0.52 -3.13 -27.36
C GLY A 105 -2.03 -2.94 -27.45
N TYR A 106 -2.82 -3.08 -26.38
CA TYR A 106 -4.27 -3.11 -26.48
C TYR A 106 -4.89 -1.75 -26.83
N ASN A 107 -4.62 -0.72 -26.03
CA ASN A 107 -5.16 0.64 -26.23
C ASN A 107 -4.20 1.72 -25.72
N VAL A 108 -4.60 2.99 -25.79
CA VAL A 108 -3.78 4.11 -25.32
C VAL A 108 -3.61 4.09 -23.80
N ALA A 109 -4.60 3.63 -23.03
CA ALA A 109 -4.48 3.57 -21.58
C ALA A 109 -3.39 2.59 -21.13
N THR A 110 -3.28 1.41 -21.78
CA THR A 110 -2.17 0.48 -21.52
C THR A 110 -0.81 1.06 -21.96
N ALA A 111 -0.76 1.82 -23.04
CA ALA A 111 0.45 2.51 -23.49
C ALA A 111 0.91 3.58 -22.50
N LEU A 112 -0.03 4.35 -21.93
CA LEU A 112 0.26 5.38 -20.92
C LEU A 112 0.92 4.80 -19.67
N VAL A 113 0.32 3.76 -19.10
CA VAL A 113 0.85 3.15 -17.86
C VAL A 113 2.14 2.34 -18.09
N LEU A 114 2.39 1.86 -19.31
CA LEU A 114 3.59 1.10 -19.66
C LEU A 114 4.75 1.97 -20.16
N GLY A 115 4.54 3.26 -20.34
CA GLY A 115 5.57 4.15 -20.87
C GLY A 115 5.87 3.94 -22.37
N ASP A 116 4.89 3.49 -23.17
CA ASP A 116 5.05 3.34 -24.64
C ASP A 116 4.92 4.71 -25.32
N ALA A 117 6.03 5.45 -25.31
CA ALA A 117 6.10 6.82 -25.81
C ALA A 117 5.79 6.94 -27.31
N ASP A 118 6.23 5.97 -28.12
CA ASP A 118 6.01 6.02 -29.57
C ASP A 118 4.52 5.90 -29.90
N ARG A 119 3.83 5.04 -29.20
CA ARG A 119 2.41 4.85 -29.38
C ARG A 119 1.62 6.05 -28.85
N VAL A 120 1.98 6.59 -27.69
CA VAL A 120 1.32 7.77 -27.13
C VAL A 120 1.52 8.97 -28.07
N ARG A 121 2.70 9.16 -28.65
CA ARG A 121 2.97 10.19 -29.67
C ARG A 121 2.06 10.02 -30.87
N ALA A 122 1.96 8.82 -31.43
CA ALA A 122 1.10 8.53 -32.58
C ALA A 122 -0.39 8.78 -32.29
N GLU A 123 -0.84 8.55 -31.05
CA GLU A 123 -2.23 8.84 -30.65
C GLU A 123 -2.46 10.34 -30.43
N ILE A 124 -1.50 11.10 -29.89
CA ILE A 124 -1.56 12.57 -29.75
C ILE A 124 -1.58 13.22 -31.14
N ASP A 125 -0.74 12.75 -32.09
CA ASP A 125 -0.73 13.26 -33.48
C ASP A 125 -2.07 13.05 -34.18
N ARG A 126 -2.76 11.96 -33.88
CA ARG A 126 -4.09 11.64 -34.42
C ARG A 126 -5.21 12.45 -33.75
N ASP A 127 -5.11 12.65 -32.45
CA ASP A 127 -6.09 13.32 -31.61
C ASP A 127 -5.39 14.18 -30.54
N PRO A 128 -5.05 15.42 -30.85
CA PRO A 128 -4.41 16.34 -29.89
C PRO A 128 -5.21 16.55 -28.60
N GLY A 129 -6.54 16.37 -28.63
CA GLY A 129 -7.39 16.47 -27.44
C GLY A 129 -7.18 15.34 -26.43
N LEU A 130 -6.40 14.31 -26.78
CA LEU A 130 -6.07 13.22 -25.86
C LEU A 130 -5.40 13.73 -24.58
N ALA A 131 -4.44 14.66 -24.68
CA ALA A 131 -3.63 15.12 -23.55
C ALA A 131 -4.45 15.75 -22.40
N THR A 132 -5.58 16.38 -22.74
CA THR A 132 -6.45 17.08 -21.79
C THR A 132 -7.74 16.31 -21.47
N ARG A 133 -7.93 15.14 -22.07
CA ARG A 133 -9.16 14.36 -21.91
C ARG A 133 -9.26 13.79 -20.49
N VAL A 134 -10.37 14.07 -19.82
CA VAL A 134 -10.68 13.54 -18.49
C VAL A 134 -11.45 12.22 -18.64
N ASP A 135 -10.99 11.18 -17.97
CA ASP A 135 -11.76 9.92 -17.81
C ASP A 135 -12.96 10.19 -16.87
N PRO A 136 -14.21 10.03 -17.34
CA PRO A 136 -15.39 10.34 -16.54
C PRO A 136 -15.57 9.43 -15.32
N ARG A 137 -14.91 8.26 -15.27
CA ARG A 137 -15.01 7.32 -14.14
C ARG A 137 -14.07 7.69 -13.01
N THR A 138 -12.84 8.10 -13.34
CA THR A 138 -11.78 8.37 -12.37
C THR A 138 -11.57 9.87 -12.12
N GLY A 139 -11.99 10.73 -13.04
CA GLY A 139 -11.65 12.14 -13.07
C GLY A 139 -10.18 12.42 -13.44
N TRP A 140 -9.45 11.41 -13.88
CA TRP A 140 -8.03 11.50 -14.21
C TRP A 140 -7.81 11.89 -15.68
N THR A 141 -6.77 12.68 -15.91
CA THR A 141 -6.23 12.88 -17.25
C THR A 141 -5.17 11.82 -17.57
N PRO A 142 -4.76 11.65 -18.84
CA PRO A 142 -3.65 10.79 -19.21
C PRO A 142 -2.36 11.06 -18.43
N LEU A 143 -2.09 12.34 -18.10
CA LEU A 143 -0.92 12.72 -17.31
C LEU A 143 -0.98 12.13 -15.88
N HIS A 144 -2.13 12.17 -15.22
CA HIS A 144 -2.30 11.52 -13.91
C HIS A 144 -1.99 10.01 -13.98
N ALA A 145 -2.51 9.33 -15.00
CA ALA A 145 -2.31 7.88 -15.17
C ALA A 145 -0.85 7.51 -15.42
N ALA A 146 -0.14 8.29 -16.25
CA ALA A 146 1.28 8.09 -16.53
C ALA A 146 2.13 8.37 -15.28
N CYS A 147 1.86 9.46 -14.54
CA CYS A 147 2.57 9.81 -13.31
C CYS A 147 2.36 8.82 -12.16
N ALA A 148 1.18 8.19 -12.08
CA ALA A 148 0.85 7.23 -11.04
C ALA A 148 1.35 5.80 -11.35
N SER A 149 1.89 5.56 -12.53
CA SER A 149 2.32 4.22 -12.95
C SER A 149 3.49 3.72 -12.12
N LYS A 150 3.37 2.50 -11.59
CA LYS A 150 4.42 1.81 -10.82
C LYS A 150 5.40 1.01 -11.69
N TRP A 151 5.27 1.10 -13.00
CA TRP A 151 6.12 0.33 -13.90
C TRP A 151 7.59 0.75 -13.88
N ASN A 152 7.91 1.95 -13.43
CA ASN A 152 9.30 2.33 -13.14
C ASN A 152 9.95 1.48 -12.05
N GLN A 153 9.16 0.96 -11.10
CA GLN A 153 9.62 0.07 -10.01
C GLN A 153 9.54 -1.40 -10.43
N LEU A 154 8.48 -1.80 -11.14
CA LEU A 154 8.27 -3.17 -11.59
C LEU A 154 9.24 -3.57 -12.73
N ASP A 155 9.59 -2.63 -13.59
CA ASP A 155 10.52 -2.80 -14.70
C ASP A 155 11.27 -1.47 -14.93
N PRO A 156 12.47 -1.31 -14.35
CA PRO A 156 13.23 -0.06 -14.45
C PRO A 156 13.51 0.42 -15.88
N ALA A 157 13.51 -0.50 -16.87
CA ALA A 157 13.67 -0.13 -18.28
C ALA A 157 12.51 0.74 -18.81
N ARG A 158 11.38 0.79 -18.10
CA ARG A 158 10.21 1.61 -18.46
C ARG A 158 10.24 3.01 -17.86
N ALA A 159 11.13 3.30 -16.92
CA ALA A 159 11.20 4.60 -16.26
C ALA A 159 11.43 5.77 -17.26
N GLU A 160 12.34 5.57 -18.23
CA GLU A 160 12.60 6.55 -19.29
C GLU A 160 11.38 6.75 -20.18
N GLY A 161 10.71 5.67 -20.55
CA GLY A 161 9.49 5.72 -21.35
C GLY A 161 8.34 6.46 -20.66
N LEU A 162 8.15 6.25 -19.35
CA LEU A 162 7.15 6.98 -18.56
C LEU A 162 7.46 8.47 -18.49
N THR A 163 8.74 8.84 -18.34
CA THR A 163 9.17 10.25 -18.36
C THR A 163 8.91 10.88 -19.71
N GLU A 164 9.20 10.16 -20.80
CA GLU A 164 8.92 10.66 -22.16
C GLU A 164 7.42 10.78 -22.41
N VAL A 165 6.60 9.84 -21.97
CA VAL A 165 5.13 9.94 -22.03
C VAL A 165 4.63 11.18 -21.29
N ALA A 166 5.11 11.43 -20.08
CA ALA A 166 4.75 12.64 -19.33
C ALA A 166 5.14 13.92 -20.10
N ARG A 167 6.35 13.95 -20.70
CA ARG A 167 6.82 15.07 -21.52
C ARG A 167 5.92 15.31 -22.73
N LEU A 168 5.59 14.26 -23.48
CA LEU A 168 4.71 14.35 -24.65
C LEU A 168 3.33 14.90 -24.30
N LEU A 169 2.77 14.48 -23.18
CA LEU A 169 1.47 14.96 -22.72
C LEU A 169 1.52 16.44 -22.31
N LEU A 170 2.58 16.86 -21.59
CA LEU A 170 2.79 18.25 -21.20
C LEU A 170 3.02 19.16 -22.44
N ASP A 171 3.81 18.71 -23.42
CA ASP A 171 4.04 19.42 -24.69
C ASP A 171 2.75 19.54 -25.52
N ALA A 172 1.84 18.56 -25.38
CA ALA A 172 0.52 18.59 -26.01
C ALA A 172 -0.54 19.36 -25.20
N GLY A 173 -0.15 20.04 -24.12
CA GLY A 173 -1.01 20.94 -23.35
C GLY A 173 -1.69 20.31 -22.14
N ALA A 174 -1.22 19.18 -21.63
CA ALA A 174 -1.67 18.68 -20.33
C ALA A 174 -1.29 19.66 -19.22
N ASP A 175 -2.20 19.84 -18.26
CA ASP A 175 -2.00 20.77 -17.14
C ASP A 175 -1.17 20.11 -16.03
N PRO A 176 0.06 20.59 -15.71
CA PRO A 176 0.90 20.02 -14.65
C PRO A 176 0.37 20.23 -13.24
N VAL A 177 -0.54 21.20 -13.03
CA VAL A 177 -1.17 21.52 -11.73
C VAL A 177 -2.64 21.09 -11.68
N GLY A 178 -3.13 20.48 -12.75
CA GLY A 178 -4.52 20.04 -12.87
C GLY A 178 -4.89 19.06 -11.76
N ARG A 179 -6.04 19.31 -11.10
CA ARG A 179 -6.54 18.42 -10.06
C ARG A 179 -7.56 17.44 -10.63
N SER A 180 -7.43 16.16 -10.30
CA SER A 180 -8.44 15.17 -10.63
C SER A 180 -9.75 15.48 -9.92
N GLY A 181 -10.89 15.14 -10.51
CA GLY A 181 -12.20 15.28 -9.87
C GLY A 181 -12.27 14.40 -8.60
N GLY A 182 -12.13 15.03 -7.42
CA GLY A 182 -12.17 14.32 -6.14
C GLY A 182 -13.57 13.81 -5.82
N GLN A 183 -13.72 12.52 -5.51
CA GLN A 183 -14.88 12.04 -4.79
C GLN A 183 -14.71 12.38 -3.29
N ARG A 184 -15.76 13.01 -2.70
CA ARG A 184 -15.93 13.27 -1.26
C ARG A 184 -15.01 14.32 -0.62
N GLY A 185 -14.90 15.55 -1.19
CA GLY A 185 -14.49 16.73 -0.41
C GLY A 185 -13.00 16.84 -0.03
N ARG A 186 -12.17 15.88 -0.37
CA ARG A 186 -10.71 16.00 -0.34
C ARG A 186 -10.26 16.47 -1.73
N GLY A 187 -9.46 17.53 -1.80
CA GLY A 187 -8.95 18.09 -3.05
C GLY A 187 -8.37 16.98 -3.95
N GLY A 188 -8.71 17.02 -5.24
CA GLY A 188 -8.29 15.97 -6.19
C GLY A 188 -6.75 15.86 -6.27
N TRP A 189 -6.28 14.71 -6.74
CA TRP A 189 -4.85 14.44 -6.92
C TRP A 189 -4.28 15.29 -8.06
N THR A 190 -3.08 15.83 -7.86
CA THR A 190 -2.29 16.46 -8.90
C THR A 190 -1.39 15.43 -9.58
N PRO A 191 -0.88 15.69 -10.82
CA PRO A 191 0.14 14.83 -11.43
C PRO A 191 1.39 14.66 -10.54
N LEU A 192 1.81 15.73 -9.83
CA LEU A 192 2.94 15.67 -8.90
C LEU A 192 2.65 14.69 -7.74
N ARG A 193 1.47 14.80 -7.12
CA ARG A 193 1.02 13.86 -6.08
C ARG A 193 0.99 12.42 -6.58
N CYS A 194 0.53 12.19 -7.79
CA CYS A 194 0.56 10.86 -8.41
C CYS A 194 1.99 10.32 -8.56
N ALA A 195 2.95 11.18 -8.91
CA ALA A 195 4.35 10.77 -9.13
C ALA A 195 5.08 10.42 -7.82
N VAL A 196 4.67 11.00 -6.67
CA VAL A 196 5.30 10.73 -5.36
C VAL A 196 4.57 9.69 -4.54
N ALA A 197 3.24 9.57 -4.66
CA ALA A 197 2.38 8.74 -3.82
C ALA A 197 2.45 7.22 -4.08
N GLY A 198 3.50 6.72 -4.64
CA GLY A 198 3.62 5.29 -4.85
C GLY A 198 4.41 4.89 -6.07
N ALA A 199 4.58 5.78 -7.03
CA ALA A 199 5.43 5.54 -8.18
C ALA A 199 6.89 5.92 -7.89
N THR A 200 7.13 6.87 -6.94
CA THR A 200 8.45 7.46 -6.65
C THR A 200 9.31 7.52 -7.91
N ASN A 201 8.93 8.39 -8.84
CA ASN A 201 9.60 8.53 -10.14
C ASN A 201 10.29 9.89 -10.23
N PRO A 202 11.53 10.04 -9.68
CA PRO A 202 12.23 11.31 -9.61
C PRO A 202 12.36 12.04 -10.95
N PRO A 203 12.65 11.39 -12.09
CA PRO A 203 12.65 12.05 -13.39
C PRO A 203 11.32 12.70 -13.78
N VAL A 204 10.20 12.08 -13.44
CA VAL A 204 8.86 12.66 -13.68
C VAL A 204 8.59 13.82 -12.72
N VAL A 205 8.99 13.70 -11.45
CA VAL A 205 8.90 14.77 -10.45
C VAL A 205 9.68 16.00 -10.95
N ALA A 206 10.95 15.84 -11.35
CA ALA A 206 11.77 16.92 -11.91
C ALA A 206 11.07 17.59 -13.09
N LEU A 207 10.58 16.81 -14.05
CA LEU A 207 9.88 17.33 -15.23
C LEU A 207 8.63 18.14 -14.86
N LEU A 208 7.84 17.67 -13.91
CA LEU A 208 6.63 18.37 -13.46
C LEU A 208 6.96 19.69 -12.78
N LEU A 209 7.99 19.73 -11.92
CA LEU A 209 8.49 20.95 -11.28
C LEU A 209 8.99 21.96 -12.32
N GLU A 210 9.79 21.53 -13.32
CA GLU A 210 10.24 22.37 -14.45
C GLU A 210 9.08 22.96 -15.25
N ARG A 211 7.94 22.25 -15.31
CA ARG A 211 6.73 22.69 -16.02
C ARG A 211 5.75 23.45 -15.14
N GLY A 212 6.15 23.84 -13.92
CA GLY A 212 5.40 24.74 -13.05
C GLY A 212 4.48 24.04 -12.05
N ALA A 213 4.66 22.74 -11.79
CA ALA A 213 4.02 22.12 -10.64
C ALA A 213 4.57 22.73 -9.34
N VAL A 214 3.69 23.01 -8.39
CA VAL A 214 4.04 23.59 -7.09
C VAL A 214 3.72 22.55 -6.01
N PRO A 215 4.73 22.07 -5.25
CA PRO A 215 4.51 21.14 -4.16
C PRO A 215 3.64 21.77 -3.06
N ASP A 216 2.73 20.98 -2.49
CA ASP A 216 1.99 21.33 -1.27
C ASP A 216 2.46 20.45 -0.09
N ASP A 217 1.90 20.68 1.11
CA ASP A 217 2.20 19.95 2.34
C ASP A 217 2.00 18.44 2.20
N HIS A 218 0.95 18.05 1.50
CA HIS A 218 0.65 16.63 1.29
C HIS A 218 1.60 15.96 0.28
N ASP A 219 2.08 16.70 -0.72
CA ASP A 219 3.08 16.20 -1.66
C ASP A 219 4.42 15.97 -0.93
N LEU A 220 4.82 16.87 -0.03
CA LEU A 220 6.00 16.72 0.82
C LEU A 220 5.85 15.56 1.81
N TYR A 221 4.67 15.41 2.43
CA TYR A 221 4.34 14.27 3.28
C TYR A 221 4.54 12.93 2.55
N LEU A 222 3.97 12.80 1.35
CA LEU A 222 4.10 11.57 0.56
C LEU A 222 5.54 11.29 0.12
N ALA A 223 6.31 12.32 -0.23
CA ALA A 223 7.72 12.17 -0.57
C ALA A 223 8.60 11.86 0.65
N GLY A 224 8.13 12.19 1.85
CA GLY A 224 8.79 11.88 3.12
C GLY A 224 8.92 10.39 3.42
N PHE A 225 8.16 9.52 2.71
CA PHE A 225 8.34 8.08 2.81
C PHE A 225 9.63 7.54 2.15
N GLY A 226 10.44 8.38 1.48
CA GLY A 226 11.84 8.12 1.14
C GLY A 226 12.13 6.97 0.17
N GLY A 227 11.13 6.47 -0.54
CA GLY A 227 11.25 5.30 -1.44
C GLY A 227 12.23 5.46 -2.62
N ASP A 228 12.80 6.64 -2.81
CA ASP A 228 13.76 7.00 -3.87
C ASP A 228 15.06 7.64 -3.30
N ASP A 229 15.45 7.28 -2.11
CA ASP A 229 16.57 7.90 -1.38
C ASP A 229 16.41 9.42 -1.23
N HIS A 230 15.17 9.88 -0.97
CA HIS A 230 14.79 11.28 -0.79
C HIS A 230 15.01 12.19 -2.02
N GLN A 231 15.25 11.65 -3.20
CA GLN A 231 15.50 12.47 -4.39
C GLN A 231 14.31 13.37 -4.71
N SER A 232 13.09 12.82 -4.68
CA SER A 232 11.86 13.59 -4.91
C SER A 232 11.65 14.65 -3.84
N LEU A 233 11.89 14.32 -2.56
CA LEU A 233 11.78 15.27 -1.46
C LEU A 233 12.75 16.44 -1.62
N ARG A 234 14.04 16.17 -1.88
CA ARG A 234 15.07 17.20 -2.11
C ARG A 234 14.67 18.13 -3.26
N MET A 235 14.29 17.57 -4.42
CA MET A 235 13.88 18.38 -5.58
C MET A 235 12.67 19.28 -5.29
N MET A 236 11.69 18.77 -4.53
CA MET A 236 10.53 19.56 -4.17
C MET A 236 10.87 20.65 -3.15
N LEU A 237 11.71 20.39 -2.15
CA LEU A 237 12.18 21.38 -1.19
C LEU A 237 12.99 22.49 -1.87
N ASP A 238 13.89 22.14 -2.80
CA ASP A 238 14.66 23.10 -3.59
C ASP A 238 13.76 24.01 -4.44
N HIS A 239 12.63 23.46 -4.91
CA HIS A 239 11.69 24.17 -5.80
C HIS A 239 10.65 25.01 -5.04
N ALA A 240 10.24 24.54 -3.85
CA ALA A 240 9.22 25.20 -3.05
C ALA A 240 9.70 26.53 -2.41
N GLY A 241 11.02 26.73 -2.30
CA GLY A 241 11.60 27.92 -1.69
C GLY A 241 11.36 27.97 -0.18
N ASP A 242 10.46 28.84 0.29
CA ASP A 242 10.09 28.89 1.71
C ASP A 242 9.04 27.85 2.02
N VAL A 243 9.43 26.78 2.73
CA VAL A 243 8.54 25.70 3.16
C VAL A 243 7.97 25.92 4.56
N ALA A 244 8.29 27.03 5.21
CA ALA A 244 7.72 27.38 6.51
C ALA A 244 6.18 27.44 6.40
N GLY A 245 5.51 26.55 7.10
CA GLY A 245 4.04 26.45 7.09
C GLY A 245 3.44 25.38 6.20
N ILE A 246 4.23 24.73 5.31
CA ILE A 246 3.78 23.57 4.54
C ILE A 246 4.51 22.26 4.90
N ALA A 247 5.59 22.32 5.67
CA ALA A 247 6.38 21.15 6.04
C ALA A 247 6.02 20.55 7.41
N GLU A 248 5.05 21.11 8.10
CA GLU A 248 4.68 20.71 9.46
C GLU A 248 4.07 19.31 9.51
N MET A 249 3.16 19.00 8.59
CA MET A 249 2.58 17.67 8.42
C MET A 249 3.58 16.72 7.73
N ALA A 250 4.48 17.24 6.89
CA ALA A 250 5.43 16.42 6.16
C ALA A 250 6.41 15.67 7.07
N LEU A 251 6.66 16.16 8.30
CA LEU A 251 7.48 15.46 9.30
C LEU A 251 6.88 14.12 9.74
N ALA A 252 5.55 13.92 9.64
CA ALA A 252 4.91 12.70 10.12
C ALA A 252 5.40 11.45 9.40
N ALA A 253 5.59 11.51 8.09
CA ALA A 253 6.05 10.36 7.31
C ALA A 253 7.46 9.87 7.72
N PRO A 254 8.52 10.70 7.70
CA PRO A 254 9.84 10.25 8.11
C PRO A 254 9.92 9.93 9.63
N LEU A 255 9.10 10.56 10.48
CA LEU A 255 9.03 10.20 11.90
C LEU A 255 8.50 8.79 12.10
N SER A 256 7.42 8.43 11.43
CA SER A 256 6.82 7.09 11.53
C SER A 256 7.76 5.97 11.04
N GLN A 257 8.72 6.30 10.16
CA GLN A 257 9.69 5.36 9.61
C GLN A 257 11.07 5.41 10.29
N ASN A 258 11.22 6.20 11.35
CA ASN A 258 12.52 6.44 11.99
C ASN A 258 13.60 6.91 10.99
N ASP A 259 13.22 7.74 10.04
CA ASP A 259 14.06 8.24 8.96
C ASP A 259 14.68 9.59 9.34
N ALA A 260 15.87 9.55 9.93
CA ALA A 260 16.59 10.74 10.37
C ALA A 260 17.00 11.67 9.22
N GLU A 261 17.26 11.12 8.01
CA GLU A 261 17.64 11.94 6.86
C GLU A 261 16.45 12.72 6.30
N GLY A 262 15.28 12.09 6.20
CA GLY A 262 14.05 12.77 5.80
C GLY A 262 13.68 13.89 6.77
N VAL A 263 13.77 13.62 8.08
CA VAL A 263 13.57 14.64 9.12
C VAL A 263 14.58 15.78 8.97
N ARG A 264 15.88 15.50 8.77
CA ARG A 264 16.93 16.50 8.60
C ARG A 264 16.63 17.42 7.42
N LEU A 265 16.30 16.86 6.26
CA LEU A 265 15.99 17.63 5.05
C LEU A 265 14.83 18.61 5.28
N LEU A 266 13.76 18.17 5.95
CA LEU A 266 12.61 19.02 6.25
C LEU A 266 12.96 20.14 7.25
N LEU A 267 13.72 19.82 8.31
CA LEU A 267 14.15 20.81 9.31
C LEU A 267 15.12 21.85 8.72
N GLU A 268 16.08 21.43 7.89
CA GLU A 268 17.01 22.32 7.17
C GLU A 268 16.26 23.22 6.17
N ALA A 269 15.18 22.73 5.58
CA ALA A 269 14.30 23.53 4.72
C ALA A 269 13.38 24.50 5.49
N GLY A 270 13.36 24.45 6.83
CA GLY A 270 12.62 25.39 7.66
C GLY A 270 11.36 24.85 8.32
N ALA A 271 11.13 23.52 8.31
CA ALA A 271 10.04 22.92 9.10
C ALA A 271 10.23 23.19 10.60
N ASP A 272 9.19 23.67 11.26
CA ASP A 272 9.21 23.94 12.71
C ASP A 272 8.59 22.76 13.48
N PRO A 273 9.39 21.96 14.21
CA PRO A 273 8.86 20.80 14.93
C PRO A 273 7.94 21.15 16.09
N ARG A 274 7.90 22.44 16.53
CA ARG A 274 6.92 22.92 17.52
C ARG A 274 5.52 23.03 16.95
N ARG A 275 5.41 23.15 15.64
CA ARG A 275 4.15 23.25 14.88
C ARG A 275 3.76 21.93 14.23
N TYR A 276 4.45 20.86 14.60
CA TYR A 276 4.16 19.53 14.08
C TYR A 276 2.67 19.20 14.18
N ALA A 277 2.14 18.63 13.11
CA ALA A 277 0.78 18.12 13.03
C ALA A 277 0.81 16.64 12.66
N ASP A 278 -0.08 15.86 13.24
CA ASP A 278 -0.25 14.45 12.92
C ASP A 278 -0.82 14.24 11.50
N ASP A 279 -0.97 13.00 11.09
CA ASP A 279 -1.50 12.60 9.77
C ASP A 279 -2.91 13.15 9.47
N ASN A 280 -3.65 13.55 10.51
CA ASN A 280 -4.97 14.16 10.40
C ASN A 280 -4.90 15.69 10.38
N GLY A 281 -3.70 16.27 10.51
CA GLY A 281 -3.46 17.69 10.59
C GLY A 281 -3.79 18.30 11.96
N ALA A 282 -3.90 17.48 13.02
CA ALA A 282 -4.09 17.97 14.38
C ALA A 282 -2.74 18.33 15.02
N PRO A 283 -2.65 19.46 15.78
CA PRO A 283 -1.43 19.84 16.49
C PRO A 283 -0.98 18.75 17.45
N ALA A 284 0.24 18.24 17.26
CA ALA A 284 0.80 17.13 18.02
C ALA A 284 2.21 17.46 18.55
N SER A 285 2.84 16.53 19.25
CA SER A 285 4.21 16.65 19.77
C SER A 285 5.15 15.81 18.93
N ALA A 286 6.02 16.46 18.14
CA ALA A 286 7.02 15.75 17.33
C ALA A 286 7.95 14.86 18.18
N ALA A 287 8.35 15.32 19.37
CA ALA A 287 9.18 14.54 20.28
C ALA A 287 8.42 13.33 20.86
N TYR A 288 7.12 13.49 21.18
CA TYR A 288 6.29 12.38 21.65
C TYR A 288 6.09 11.33 20.54
N GLU A 289 5.75 11.77 19.34
CA GLU A 289 5.52 10.93 18.18
C GLU A 289 6.77 10.13 17.81
N ALA A 290 7.93 10.80 17.80
CA ALA A 290 9.22 10.15 17.56
C ALA A 290 9.48 9.02 18.57
N VAL A 291 9.27 9.28 19.87
CA VAL A 291 9.44 8.26 20.90
C VAL A 291 8.40 7.14 20.73
N GLN A 292 7.15 7.47 20.43
CA GLN A 292 6.06 6.52 20.21
C GLN A 292 6.39 5.56 19.06
N SER A 293 6.90 6.09 17.96
CA SER A 293 7.31 5.32 16.77
C SER A 293 8.61 4.54 16.97
N GLY A 294 9.24 4.60 18.15
CA GLY A 294 10.46 3.86 18.44
C GLY A 294 11.72 4.44 17.80
N CYS A 295 11.81 5.75 17.67
CA CYS A 295 12.89 6.44 16.98
C CYS A 295 14.29 6.13 17.54
N SER A 296 15.31 6.40 16.71
CA SER A 296 16.72 6.43 17.13
C SER A 296 17.00 7.66 18.01
N ALA A 297 18.05 7.57 18.84
CA ALA A 297 18.50 8.72 19.62
C ALA A 297 18.96 9.88 18.70
N GLU A 298 19.53 9.57 17.54
CA GLU A 298 19.93 10.58 16.54
C GLU A 298 18.72 11.38 16.04
N LEU A 299 17.63 10.73 15.70
CA LEU A 299 16.43 11.40 15.21
C LEU A 299 15.81 12.29 16.29
N LEU A 300 15.72 11.80 17.53
CA LEU A 300 15.18 12.58 18.63
C LEU A 300 16.07 13.80 18.95
N ASP A 301 17.40 13.63 18.95
CA ASP A 301 18.36 14.72 19.15
C ASP A 301 18.23 15.80 18.07
N LEU A 302 18.03 15.38 16.83
CA LEU A 302 17.81 16.27 15.69
C LEU A 302 16.57 17.14 15.90
N LEU A 303 15.43 16.55 16.28
CA LEU A 303 14.19 17.28 16.58
C LEU A 303 14.35 18.28 17.73
N LEU A 304 14.94 17.83 18.85
CA LEU A 304 15.13 18.64 20.05
C LEU A 304 16.11 19.80 19.79
N SER A 305 17.19 19.56 19.03
CA SER A 305 18.16 20.57 18.60
C SER A 305 17.54 21.64 17.70
N HIS A 306 16.47 21.31 16.95
CA HIS A 306 15.71 22.24 16.12
C HIS A 306 14.48 22.84 16.84
N GLY A 307 14.39 22.62 18.16
CA GLY A 307 13.42 23.31 19.02
C GLY A 307 12.12 22.53 19.31
N ALA A 308 12.05 21.22 19.02
CA ALA A 308 10.94 20.41 19.52
C ALA A 308 10.85 20.52 21.06
N GLU A 309 9.62 20.64 21.56
CA GLU A 309 9.39 20.79 23.00
C GLU A 309 9.54 19.44 23.73
N PRO A 310 10.52 19.28 24.66
CA PRO A 310 10.81 18.00 25.28
C PRO A 310 9.73 17.51 26.25
N ASP A 311 8.88 18.42 26.76
CA ASP A 311 7.81 18.14 27.73
C ASP A 311 6.41 18.27 27.15
N ARG A 312 6.26 18.59 25.85
CA ARG A 312 4.93 18.68 25.23
C ARG A 312 4.28 17.28 25.20
N PRO A 313 3.13 17.10 25.87
CA PRO A 313 2.50 15.80 25.98
C PRO A 313 1.89 15.35 24.65
N GLY A 314 1.78 14.04 24.48
CA GLY A 314 1.00 13.40 23.41
C GLY A 314 -0.50 13.42 23.70
N SER A 315 -1.25 12.73 22.85
CA SER A 315 -2.71 12.64 22.92
C SER A 315 -3.22 11.95 24.19
N ASP A 316 -2.40 11.08 24.81
CA ASP A 316 -2.68 10.38 26.05
C ASP A 316 -2.32 11.19 27.31
N GLY A 317 -1.81 12.42 27.16
CA GLY A 317 -1.40 13.32 28.22
C GLY A 317 -0.03 13.01 28.84
N ARG A 318 0.69 12.02 28.34
CA ARG A 318 2.05 11.68 28.79
C ARG A 318 3.10 12.52 28.08
N THR A 319 4.17 12.85 28.80
CA THR A 319 5.34 13.50 28.20
C THR A 319 6.18 12.50 27.41
N PRO A 320 7.01 12.95 26.43
CA PRO A 320 7.98 12.10 25.74
C PRO A 320 8.91 11.35 26.73
N TYR A 321 9.30 12.00 27.83
CA TYR A 321 10.11 11.37 28.88
C TYR A 321 9.38 10.20 29.55
N THR A 322 8.12 10.39 29.94
CA THR A 322 7.31 9.32 30.54
C THR A 322 7.16 8.14 29.58
N LEU A 323 6.89 8.43 28.30
CA LEU A 323 6.75 7.40 27.28
C LEU A 323 8.06 6.61 27.06
N ALA A 324 9.21 7.31 26.98
CA ALA A 324 10.52 6.67 26.85
C ALA A 324 10.80 5.72 28.03
N ARG A 325 10.46 6.13 29.25
CA ARG A 325 10.58 5.28 30.45
C ARG A 325 9.67 4.06 30.40
N LEU A 326 8.42 4.22 29.93
CA LEU A 326 7.48 3.11 29.74
C LEU A 326 7.95 2.12 28.68
N GLN A 327 8.67 2.59 27.65
CA GLN A 327 9.20 1.75 26.60
C GLN A 327 10.58 1.14 26.93
N GLY A 328 11.17 1.47 28.09
CA GLY A 328 12.52 1.02 28.44
C GLY A 328 13.64 1.69 27.67
N ARG A 329 13.35 2.83 27.04
CA ARG A 329 14.29 3.61 26.28
C ARG A 329 14.98 4.65 27.18
N ASP A 330 15.84 4.15 28.07
CA ASP A 330 16.62 5.00 28.98
C ASP A 330 17.55 5.96 28.23
N ASP A 331 18.05 5.54 27.06
CA ASP A 331 18.82 6.37 26.16
C ASP A 331 18.05 7.63 25.71
N LEU A 332 16.78 7.47 25.32
CA LEU A 332 15.90 8.60 24.93
C LEU A 332 15.48 9.43 26.14
N ALA A 333 15.21 8.79 27.28
CA ALA A 333 14.87 9.49 28.51
C ALA A 333 16.01 10.39 28.98
N ASP A 334 17.27 9.91 28.95
CA ASP A 334 18.45 10.71 29.30
C ASP A 334 18.68 11.84 28.30
N LEU A 335 18.47 11.61 27.01
CA LEU A 335 18.57 12.62 25.96
C LEU A 335 17.54 13.73 26.16
N LEU A 336 16.26 13.39 26.44
CA LEU A 336 15.19 14.34 26.73
C LEU A 336 15.55 15.23 27.95
N ARG A 337 16.10 14.62 29.00
CA ARG A 337 16.59 15.38 30.17
C ARG A 337 17.74 16.31 29.83
N HIS A 338 18.65 15.87 28.97
CA HIS A 338 19.74 16.72 28.48
C HIS A 338 19.22 17.97 27.77
N HIS A 339 18.13 17.84 27.04
CA HIS A 339 17.43 18.94 26.36
C HIS A 339 16.40 19.66 27.24
N GLY A 340 16.36 19.40 28.56
CA GLY A 340 15.62 20.17 29.53
C GLY A 340 14.27 19.63 29.95
N ALA A 341 13.94 18.36 29.60
CA ALA A 341 12.74 17.71 30.10
C ALA A 341 12.71 17.66 31.64
N LEU A 342 11.56 17.93 32.23
CA LEU A 342 11.37 17.95 33.69
C LEU A 342 11.62 16.58 34.32
N GLY A 343 11.31 15.53 33.58
CA GLY A 343 11.56 14.15 34.00
C GLY A 343 10.58 13.63 35.07
N ASP A 344 9.45 14.26 35.21
CA ASP A 344 8.40 13.84 36.14
C ASP A 344 7.64 12.63 35.57
N ILE A 345 7.45 11.61 36.39
CA ILE A 345 6.70 10.41 36.06
C ILE A 345 5.73 10.06 37.19
N SER A 346 4.47 9.80 36.87
CA SER A 346 3.47 9.41 37.86
C SER A 346 3.81 8.05 38.51
N ASP A 347 3.33 7.81 39.72
CA ASP A 347 3.53 6.52 40.39
C ASP A 347 2.90 5.37 39.58
N THR A 348 1.78 5.61 38.91
CA THR A 348 1.14 4.65 38.00
C THR A 348 2.02 4.33 36.80
N ASP A 349 2.59 5.35 36.15
CA ASP A 349 3.47 5.12 34.98
C ASP A 349 4.80 4.48 35.41
N ARG A 350 5.33 4.82 36.59
CA ARG A 350 6.52 4.16 37.16
C ARG A 350 6.26 2.69 37.42
N PHE A 351 5.05 2.34 37.90
CA PHE A 351 4.63 0.97 38.10
C PHE A 351 4.47 0.22 36.78
N LEU A 352 3.83 0.82 35.79
CA LEU A 352 3.70 0.24 34.44
C LEU A 352 5.07 0.04 33.78
N ALA A 353 6.01 0.98 33.94
CA ALA A 353 7.37 0.81 33.45
C ALA A 353 8.09 -0.37 34.09
N ALA A 354 7.97 -0.55 35.41
CA ALA A 354 8.53 -1.71 36.11
C ALA A 354 7.95 -3.03 35.60
N LEU A 355 6.64 -3.04 35.26
CA LEU A 355 5.99 -4.22 34.66
C LEU A 355 6.52 -4.49 33.24
N GLN A 356 6.69 -3.48 32.41
CA GLN A 356 7.24 -3.62 31.06
C GLN A 356 8.67 -4.18 31.06
N HIS A 357 9.47 -3.81 32.05
CA HIS A 357 10.83 -4.34 32.24
C HIS A 357 10.87 -5.72 32.92
N ALA A 358 9.71 -6.25 33.34
CA ALA A 358 9.61 -7.45 34.15
C ALA A 358 10.45 -7.38 35.45
N ASP A 359 10.63 -6.16 36.00
CA ASP A 359 11.36 -5.95 37.26
C ASP A 359 10.50 -6.35 38.47
N GLN A 360 10.47 -7.66 38.73
CA GLN A 360 9.70 -8.22 39.84
C GLN A 360 10.12 -7.69 41.22
N ALA A 361 11.35 -7.23 41.39
CA ALA A 361 11.82 -6.69 42.65
C ALA A 361 11.24 -5.31 42.90
N LEU A 362 11.33 -4.43 41.89
CA LEU A 362 10.76 -3.09 41.94
C LEU A 362 9.22 -3.11 42.04
N VAL A 363 8.56 -3.99 41.27
CA VAL A 363 7.09 -4.15 41.33
C VAL A 363 6.66 -4.58 42.75
N ARG A 364 7.36 -5.51 43.40
CA ARG A 364 7.05 -5.92 44.79
C ARG A 364 7.30 -4.79 45.78
N GLU A 365 8.37 -4.05 45.63
CA GLU A 365 8.69 -2.87 46.46
C GLU A 365 7.58 -1.82 46.36
N GLN A 366 7.17 -1.46 45.13
CA GLN A 366 6.13 -0.48 44.87
C GLN A 366 4.76 -0.93 45.47
N LEU A 367 4.37 -2.20 45.27
CA LEU A 367 3.14 -2.75 45.83
C LEU A 367 3.17 -2.89 47.36
N ALA A 368 4.36 -3.06 47.93
CA ALA A 368 4.52 -3.06 49.40
C ALA A 368 4.36 -1.65 49.98
N ALA A 369 4.83 -0.64 49.25
CA ALA A 369 4.68 0.79 49.62
C ALA A 369 3.24 1.30 49.41
N ASP A 370 2.62 0.90 48.29
CA ASP A 370 1.25 1.25 47.95
C ASP A 370 0.52 0.10 47.24
N PRO A 371 -0.23 -0.71 47.98
CA PRO A 371 -1.00 -1.84 47.42
C PRO A 371 -2.06 -1.40 46.38
N GLY A 372 -2.53 -0.16 46.43
CA GLY A 372 -3.51 0.41 45.49
C GLY A 372 -2.97 0.62 44.08
N LEU A 373 -1.64 0.59 43.91
CA LEU A 373 -1.03 0.73 42.57
C LEU A 373 -1.50 -0.33 41.58
N ARG A 374 -1.82 -1.54 42.06
CA ARG A 374 -2.34 -2.62 41.23
C ARG A 374 -3.60 -2.25 40.45
N ASP A 375 -4.51 -1.52 41.10
CA ASP A 375 -5.84 -1.22 40.57
C ASP A 375 -5.92 0.21 39.96
N ARG A 376 -4.82 0.96 39.95
CA ARG A 376 -4.77 2.33 39.39
C ARG A 376 -4.76 2.38 37.87
N PRO A 377 -4.02 1.50 37.14
CA PRO A 377 -4.08 1.51 35.69
C PRO A 377 -5.50 1.24 35.21
N ASN A 378 -6.06 2.16 34.43
CA ASN A 378 -7.36 1.93 33.80
C ASN A 378 -7.26 0.87 32.69
N GLU A 379 -8.41 0.44 32.16
CA GLU A 379 -8.47 -0.63 31.15
C GLU A 379 -7.62 -0.31 29.91
N ALA A 380 -7.66 0.93 29.41
CA ALA A 380 -6.85 1.33 28.26
C ALA A 380 -5.34 1.29 28.56
N GLN A 381 -4.92 1.65 29.78
CA GLN A 381 -3.51 1.56 30.19
C GLN A 381 -3.05 0.12 30.36
N GLN A 382 -3.92 -0.77 30.85
CA GLN A 382 -3.64 -2.21 30.95
C GLN A 382 -3.53 -2.83 29.57
N ALA A 383 -4.47 -2.52 28.66
CA ALA A 383 -4.44 -2.99 27.27
C ALA A 383 -3.16 -2.55 26.57
N ALA A 384 -2.81 -1.26 26.61
CA ALA A 384 -1.60 -0.74 26.02
C ALA A 384 -0.32 -1.42 26.54
N ALA A 385 -0.26 -1.69 27.85
CA ALA A 385 0.87 -2.37 28.46
C ALA A 385 0.99 -3.83 27.98
N LEU A 386 -0.12 -4.58 27.93
CA LEU A 386 -0.14 -5.96 27.43
C LEU A 386 0.20 -6.04 25.94
N ILE A 387 -0.40 -5.16 25.12
CA ILE A 387 -0.16 -5.09 23.67
C ILE A 387 1.33 -4.84 23.41
N ARG A 388 1.93 -3.85 24.07
CA ARG A 388 3.35 -3.54 23.90
C ARG A 388 4.27 -4.72 24.27
N ALA A 389 4.01 -5.40 25.38
CA ALA A 389 4.78 -6.57 25.77
C ALA A 389 4.58 -7.75 24.79
N ALA A 390 3.41 -7.86 24.17
CA ALA A 390 3.08 -8.87 23.18
C ALA A 390 3.80 -8.60 21.83
N GLU A 391 3.79 -7.35 21.35
CA GLU A 391 4.50 -6.91 20.15
C GLU A 391 6.01 -7.18 20.21
N THR A 392 6.62 -6.95 21.36
CA THR A 392 8.06 -7.18 21.57
C THR A 392 8.40 -8.62 21.95
N GLY A 393 7.40 -9.48 22.10
CA GLY A 393 7.57 -10.88 22.54
C GLY A 393 8.08 -11.00 24.00
N HIS A 394 7.85 -9.99 24.84
CA HIS A 394 8.36 -9.96 26.21
C HIS A 394 7.52 -10.80 27.16
N VAL A 395 7.65 -12.13 27.04
CA VAL A 395 6.85 -13.13 27.79
C VAL A 395 6.90 -12.93 29.31
N ALA A 396 8.04 -12.50 29.86
CA ALA A 396 8.19 -12.27 31.31
C ALA A 396 7.32 -11.09 31.80
N ALA A 397 7.26 -10.00 31.02
CA ALA A 397 6.40 -8.85 31.31
C ALA A 397 4.91 -9.22 31.22
N LEU A 398 4.52 -9.94 30.14
CA LEU A 398 3.15 -10.47 29.99
C LEU A 398 2.76 -11.35 31.18
N THR A 399 3.64 -12.27 31.58
CA THR A 399 3.39 -13.17 32.73
C THR A 399 3.11 -12.34 33.99
N LEU A 400 3.95 -11.35 34.27
CA LEU A 400 3.84 -10.53 35.46
C LEU A 400 2.54 -9.71 35.49
N MET A 401 2.15 -9.11 34.37
CA MET A 401 0.91 -8.35 34.24
C MET A 401 -0.33 -9.24 34.40
N LEU A 402 -0.34 -10.41 33.76
CA LEU A 402 -1.44 -11.36 33.84
C LEU A 402 -1.56 -11.97 35.27
N ASP A 403 -0.44 -12.20 35.95
CA ASP A 403 -0.44 -12.66 37.35
C ASP A 403 -1.00 -11.60 38.31
N LEU A 404 -0.87 -10.34 37.96
CA LEU A 404 -1.49 -9.23 38.70
C LEU A 404 -2.96 -9.00 38.33
N GLY A 405 -3.51 -9.76 37.39
CA GLY A 405 -4.92 -9.74 37.01
C GLY A 405 -5.30 -8.74 35.94
N PHE A 406 -4.35 -8.32 35.12
CA PHE A 406 -4.68 -7.52 33.92
C PHE A 406 -5.58 -8.34 32.99
N ALA A 407 -6.58 -7.68 32.39
CA ALA A 407 -7.56 -8.36 31.55
C ALA A 407 -6.90 -8.83 30.23
N VAL A 408 -6.83 -10.14 30.02
CA VAL A 408 -6.12 -10.76 28.88
C VAL A 408 -6.69 -10.33 27.52
N ASP A 409 -8.00 -10.09 27.46
CA ASP A 409 -8.72 -9.67 26.25
C ASP A 409 -9.04 -8.17 26.24
N ALA A 410 -8.31 -7.35 27.02
CA ALA A 410 -8.47 -5.91 26.95
C ALA A 410 -8.13 -5.40 25.55
N HIS A 411 -9.06 -4.62 24.97
CA HIS A 411 -8.91 -4.00 23.64
C HIS A 411 -8.13 -2.68 23.71
N GLY A 412 -7.27 -2.42 22.72
CA GLY A 412 -6.47 -1.19 22.65
C GLY A 412 -5.64 -1.10 21.39
N GLY A 413 -4.68 -0.16 21.39
CA GLY A 413 -3.89 0.17 20.20
C GLY A 413 -4.71 0.89 19.13
N ASP A 414 -4.06 1.22 18.01
CA ASP A 414 -4.64 2.05 16.94
C ASP A 414 -5.81 1.38 16.21
N HIS A 415 -5.90 0.05 16.31
CA HIS A 415 -6.89 -0.76 15.59
C HIS A 415 -7.87 -1.47 16.52
N GLY A 416 -7.81 -1.20 17.84
CA GLY A 416 -8.70 -1.85 18.80
C GLY A 416 -8.52 -3.36 18.90
N GLY A 417 -7.30 -3.86 18.70
CA GLY A 417 -6.96 -5.27 18.88
C GLY A 417 -6.69 -5.64 20.35
N THR A 418 -6.47 -6.95 20.62
CA THR A 418 -6.03 -7.44 21.93
C THR A 418 -4.52 -7.75 21.91
N ALA A 419 -3.95 -8.06 23.07
CA ALA A 419 -2.56 -8.54 23.15
C ALA A 419 -2.31 -9.79 22.28
N LEU A 420 -3.33 -10.65 22.08
CA LEU A 420 -3.23 -11.82 21.21
C LEU A 420 -3.09 -11.42 19.73
N HIS A 421 -3.80 -10.38 19.27
CA HIS A 421 -3.61 -9.81 17.92
C HIS A 421 -2.18 -9.30 17.73
N ALA A 422 -1.69 -8.50 18.69
CA ALA A 422 -0.35 -7.93 18.65
C ALA A 422 0.76 -8.99 18.64
N ALA A 423 0.65 -10.02 19.50
CA ALA A 423 1.57 -11.16 19.54
C ALA A 423 1.57 -11.93 18.20
N ALA A 424 0.39 -12.12 17.61
CA ALA A 424 0.20 -12.82 16.34
C ALA A 424 0.84 -12.04 15.17
N TYR A 425 0.57 -10.74 15.07
CA TYR A 425 1.17 -9.85 14.06
C TYR A 425 2.70 -9.82 14.15
N ALA A 426 3.23 -9.72 15.37
CA ALA A 426 4.68 -9.69 15.60
C ALA A 426 5.36 -11.08 15.48
N GLY A 427 4.60 -12.15 15.22
CA GLY A 427 5.14 -13.51 15.16
C GLY A 427 5.72 -14.00 16.48
N SER A 428 5.17 -13.56 17.62
CA SER A 428 5.65 -13.92 18.95
C SER A 428 5.00 -15.22 19.44
N ALA A 429 5.41 -16.37 18.89
CA ALA A 429 4.79 -17.68 19.15
C ALA A 429 4.67 -18.02 20.65
N ASP A 430 5.69 -17.70 21.45
CA ASP A 430 5.66 -17.94 22.90
C ASP A 430 4.69 -17.01 23.64
N ALA A 431 4.56 -15.74 23.18
CA ALA A 431 3.56 -14.83 23.71
C ALA A 431 2.14 -15.27 23.33
N VAL A 432 1.91 -15.71 22.09
CA VAL A 432 0.63 -16.30 21.64
C VAL A 432 0.26 -17.48 22.54
N ARG A 433 1.20 -18.40 22.77
CA ARG A 433 0.96 -19.56 23.65
C ARG A 433 0.60 -19.15 25.07
N LEU A 434 1.38 -18.23 25.67
CA LEU A 434 1.11 -17.74 27.02
C LEU A 434 -0.27 -17.09 27.12
N LEU A 435 -0.65 -16.23 26.18
CA LEU A 435 -1.94 -15.54 26.20
C LEU A 435 -3.11 -16.53 26.12
N LEU A 436 -3.02 -17.52 25.23
CA LEU A 436 -4.02 -18.58 25.10
C LEU A 436 -4.09 -19.47 26.38
N ASP A 437 -2.94 -19.81 26.96
CA ASP A 437 -2.88 -20.54 28.23
C ASP A 437 -3.50 -19.75 29.40
N ARG A 438 -3.54 -18.40 29.28
CA ARG A 438 -4.19 -17.50 30.25
C ARG A 438 -5.63 -17.17 29.91
N GLY A 439 -6.19 -17.82 28.88
CA GLY A 439 -7.60 -17.74 28.52
C GLY A 439 -7.95 -16.65 27.53
N ALA A 440 -6.99 -16.14 26.75
CA ALA A 440 -7.28 -15.23 25.65
C ALA A 440 -8.23 -15.87 24.64
N ASP A 441 -9.19 -15.10 24.16
CA ASP A 441 -10.14 -15.56 23.14
C ASP A 441 -9.48 -15.60 21.76
N VAL A 442 -9.26 -16.82 21.25
CA VAL A 442 -8.69 -17.04 19.91
C VAL A 442 -9.55 -16.48 18.78
N ALA A 443 -10.85 -16.27 19.04
CA ALA A 443 -11.82 -15.73 18.11
C ALA A 443 -12.15 -14.25 18.37
N ALA A 444 -11.40 -13.55 19.24
CA ALA A 444 -11.56 -12.12 19.43
C ALA A 444 -11.39 -11.38 18.09
N CYS A 445 -12.19 -10.33 17.86
CA CYS A 445 -12.10 -9.46 16.68
C CYS A 445 -11.52 -8.10 17.05
N ASP A 446 -10.71 -7.51 16.16
CA ASP A 446 -10.32 -6.11 16.30
C ASP A 446 -11.49 -5.18 15.96
N GLU A 447 -11.42 -3.90 16.42
CA GLU A 447 -12.51 -2.93 16.23
C GLU A 447 -12.51 -2.28 14.84
N THR A 448 -11.41 -2.36 14.10
CA THR A 448 -11.24 -1.65 12.82
C THR A 448 -11.68 -2.49 11.63
N TRP A 449 -11.28 -3.76 11.58
CA TRP A 449 -11.51 -4.64 10.42
C TRP A 449 -12.36 -5.87 10.74
N ASP A 450 -12.80 -6.03 12.01
CA ASP A 450 -13.51 -7.24 12.47
C ASP A 450 -12.69 -8.52 12.19
N SER A 451 -11.36 -8.42 12.35
CA SER A 451 -10.40 -9.46 11.99
C SER A 451 -9.90 -10.21 13.23
N HIS A 452 -9.62 -11.52 13.07
CA HIS A 452 -9.13 -12.38 14.16
C HIS A 452 -7.59 -12.37 14.24
N PRO A 453 -6.99 -12.82 15.37
CA PRO A 453 -5.53 -12.89 15.52
C PRO A 453 -4.82 -13.70 14.42
N LEU A 454 -5.46 -14.74 13.87
CA LEU A 454 -4.89 -15.53 12.77
C LEU A 454 -4.70 -14.72 11.49
N VAL A 455 -5.62 -13.78 11.19
CA VAL A 455 -5.49 -12.85 10.05
C VAL A 455 -4.30 -11.91 10.28
N TRP A 456 -4.16 -11.39 11.50
CA TRP A 456 -3.02 -10.54 11.87
C TRP A 456 -1.68 -11.27 11.75
N ALA A 457 -1.59 -12.54 12.15
CA ALA A 457 -0.40 -13.37 11.95
C ALA A 457 -0.05 -13.54 10.46
N SER A 458 -1.07 -13.72 9.62
CA SER A 458 -0.92 -13.83 8.17
C SER A 458 -0.32 -12.56 7.57
N ILE A 459 -0.90 -11.40 7.89
CA ILE A 459 -0.44 -10.07 7.44
C ILE A 459 0.97 -9.79 7.96
N GLY A 460 1.23 -9.97 9.26
CA GLY A 460 2.54 -9.76 9.88
C GLY A 460 3.64 -10.59 9.22
N SER A 461 3.33 -11.83 8.77
CA SER A 461 4.28 -12.70 8.06
C SER A 461 4.67 -12.17 6.67
N SER A 462 3.81 -11.36 6.05
CA SER A 462 4.03 -10.70 4.76
C SER A 462 4.86 -9.42 4.92
N GLU A 463 4.45 -8.59 5.88
CA GLU A 463 5.04 -7.28 6.13
C GLU A 463 6.37 -7.35 6.89
N ARG A 464 6.64 -8.49 7.55
CA ARG A 464 7.86 -8.73 8.35
C ARG A 464 8.09 -7.64 9.38
N SER A 465 7.13 -7.47 10.30
CA SER A 465 7.26 -6.55 11.43
C SER A 465 8.60 -6.77 12.16
N ASP A 466 9.36 -5.72 12.36
CA ASP A 466 10.65 -5.71 13.06
C ASP A 466 10.52 -5.44 14.58
N LEU A 467 9.30 -5.33 15.08
CA LEU A 467 9.02 -5.10 16.51
C LEU A 467 9.49 -6.26 17.39
N ASN A 468 9.43 -7.49 16.88
CA ASN A 468 9.96 -8.68 17.54
C ASN A 468 11.32 -9.05 16.92
N PRO A 469 12.42 -9.06 17.67
CA PRO A 469 13.77 -9.39 17.14
C PRO A 469 13.91 -10.85 16.67
N HIS A 470 13.00 -11.75 17.09
CA HIS A 470 13.04 -13.18 16.77
C HIS A 470 11.65 -13.69 16.36
N PRO A 471 11.08 -13.22 15.23
CA PRO A 471 9.73 -13.58 14.83
C PRO A 471 9.66 -15.05 14.36
N ASP A 472 8.62 -15.76 14.82
CA ASP A 472 8.22 -17.11 14.38
C ASP A 472 6.74 -17.10 14.00
N TRP A 473 6.40 -16.54 12.83
CA TRP A 473 5.00 -16.52 12.39
C TRP A 473 4.43 -17.90 12.13
N ALA A 474 5.25 -18.83 11.63
CA ALA A 474 4.82 -20.22 11.42
C ALA A 474 4.47 -20.90 12.75
N GLY A 475 5.25 -20.65 13.80
CA GLY A 475 4.96 -21.11 15.16
C GLY A 475 3.70 -20.45 15.72
N ALA A 476 3.55 -19.13 15.56
CA ALA A 476 2.37 -18.41 16.02
C ALA A 476 1.08 -18.93 15.36
N VAL A 477 1.09 -19.07 14.03
CA VAL A 477 -0.04 -19.63 13.25
C VAL A 477 -0.37 -21.05 13.70
N ARG A 478 0.65 -21.90 13.93
CA ARG A 478 0.44 -23.29 14.41
C ARG A 478 -0.25 -23.32 15.77
N VAL A 479 0.21 -22.48 16.70
CA VAL A 479 -0.39 -22.37 18.05
C VAL A 479 -1.83 -21.87 17.98
N LEU A 480 -2.13 -20.86 17.15
CA LEU A 480 -3.48 -20.35 16.94
C LEU A 480 -4.42 -21.43 16.35
N LEU A 481 -3.95 -22.19 15.35
CA LEU A 481 -4.73 -23.28 14.75
C LEU A 481 -5.00 -24.42 15.75
N GLU A 482 -4.01 -24.78 16.56
CA GLU A 482 -4.15 -25.77 17.64
C GLU A 482 -5.16 -25.32 18.72
N ALA A 483 -5.25 -24.01 18.97
CA ALA A 483 -6.24 -23.41 19.86
C ALA A 483 -7.64 -23.28 19.25
N GLY A 484 -7.81 -23.62 17.97
CA GLY A 484 -9.11 -23.66 17.31
C GLY A 484 -9.39 -22.48 16.37
N ALA A 485 -8.40 -21.63 16.07
CA ALA A 485 -8.57 -20.60 15.05
C ALA A 485 -8.99 -21.20 13.70
N ASN A 486 -9.83 -20.50 12.95
CA ASN A 486 -10.36 -21.00 11.70
C ASN A 486 -9.50 -20.54 10.52
N ALA A 487 -8.79 -21.45 9.89
CA ALA A 487 -7.95 -21.15 8.71
C ALA A 487 -8.74 -20.57 7.50
N ALA A 488 -10.05 -20.77 7.46
CA ALA A 488 -10.90 -20.22 6.40
C ALA A 488 -11.15 -18.70 6.54
N ASP A 489 -10.83 -18.10 7.68
CA ASP A 489 -10.94 -16.65 7.90
C ASP A 489 -9.80 -15.88 7.21
N VAL A 490 -8.71 -16.59 6.82
CA VAL A 490 -7.60 -16.01 6.08
C VAL A 490 -7.79 -16.22 4.58
N SER A 491 -7.85 -15.14 3.83
CA SER A 491 -7.87 -15.23 2.36
C SER A 491 -6.49 -15.66 1.83
N LEU A 492 -6.50 -16.69 1.00
CA LEU A 492 -5.31 -17.21 0.31
C LEU A 492 -5.36 -16.90 -1.21
N SER A 493 -6.10 -15.86 -1.58
CA SER A 493 -6.16 -15.39 -2.95
C SER A 493 -4.81 -14.80 -3.37
N PRO A 494 -4.29 -15.13 -4.58
CA PRO A 494 -3.09 -14.48 -5.09
C PRO A 494 -3.28 -12.99 -5.42
N ASP A 495 -4.51 -12.51 -5.33
CA ASP A 495 -4.90 -11.13 -5.59
C ASP A 495 -5.02 -10.29 -4.30
N GLU A 496 -4.69 -10.84 -3.12
CA GLU A 496 -4.65 -10.10 -1.86
C GLU A 496 -3.49 -9.10 -1.85
N ASP A 497 -3.71 -7.96 -1.21
CA ASP A 497 -2.70 -6.91 -1.06
C ASP A 497 -1.52 -7.36 -0.18
N HIS A 498 -1.79 -8.21 0.83
CA HIS A 498 -0.81 -8.76 1.78
C HIS A 498 -0.90 -10.30 1.83
N PRO A 499 -0.42 -11.02 0.80
CA PRO A 499 -0.46 -12.48 0.82
C PRO A 499 0.49 -13.00 1.92
N PRO A 500 0.11 -14.04 2.67
CA PRO A 500 0.96 -14.60 3.72
C PRO A 500 2.32 -15.07 3.17
N SER A 501 3.33 -15.15 4.03
CA SER A 501 4.59 -15.77 3.64
C SER A 501 4.37 -17.21 3.15
N PRO A 502 5.24 -17.74 2.26
CA PRO A 502 5.05 -19.08 1.68
C PRO A 502 4.93 -20.19 2.74
N GLU A 503 5.62 -20.04 3.87
CA GLU A 503 5.57 -21.00 4.98
C GLU A 503 4.22 -20.96 5.71
N VAL A 504 3.71 -19.76 5.99
CA VAL A 504 2.40 -19.54 6.61
C VAL A 504 1.29 -19.98 5.67
N GLU A 505 1.39 -19.65 4.38
CA GLU A 505 0.43 -20.10 3.36
C GLU A 505 0.30 -21.63 3.31
N ALA A 506 1.44 -22.34 3.34
CA ALA A 506 1.45 -23.80 3.35
C ALA A 506 0.71 -24.39 4.57
N LEU A 507 0.94 -23.84 5.77
CA LEU A 507 0.24 -24.24 7.00
C LEU A 507 -1.27 -24.01 6.93
N LEU A 508 -1.68 -22.84 6.44
CA LEU A 508 -3.09 -22.49 6.30
C LEU A 508 -3.81 -23.40 5.27
N ARG A 509 -3.18 -23.68 4.12
CA ARG A 509 -3.72 -24.61 3.11
C ARG A 509 -3.88 -26.03 3.67
N GLN A 510 -2.89 -26.48 4.43
CA GLN A 510 -2.97 -27.79 5.10
C GLN A 510 -4.13 -27.82 6.10
N ALA A 511 -4.27 -26.81 6.96
CA ALA A 511 -5.33 -26.74 7.96
C ALA A 511 -6.75 -26.68 7.36
N VAL A 512 -6.91 -26.07 6.15
CA VAL A 512 -8.18 -26.09 5.41
C VAL A 512 -8.48 -27.48 4.85
N THR A 513 -7.45 -28.26 4.47
CA THR A 513 -7.62 -29.59 3.84
C THR A 513 -7.88 -30.68 4.89
N ASP A 514 -7.37 -30.52 6.11
CA ASP A 514 -7.48 -31.50 7.21
C ASP A 514 -8.83 -31.40 7.99
N ARG A 515 -9.69 -30.44 7.66
CA ARG A 515 -11.07 -30.29 8.14
C ARG A 515 -12.08 -30.84 7.15
#